data_e2b87b7f086c5c71de4e7ddf461ddbbe
#
_entry.id   e2b87b7f086c5c71de4e7ddf461ddbbe
#
_cell.length_a   1.000
_cell.length_b   1.000
_cell.length_c   1.000
_cell.angle_alpha   90.00
_cell.angle_beta   90.00
_cell.angle_gamma   90.00
#
_symmetry.space_group_name_H-M   'P 1'
#
loop_
_entity.id
_entity.type
_entity.pdbx_description
1 polymer ?
#
loop_
_entity_poly.entity_id
_entity_poly.type
_entity_poly.pdbx_seq_one_letter_code
_entity_poly.pdbx_strand_id
1 'polypeptide(L)'
;MNAFAKKLMTGAAMAALVVSMGSMVRAQGKDIVDTAVGAGQFKTLAAALQAAGLVETLKGKGPFTVFAPTDAAFAKLPAGTVETLLKPENKAKLTAILTYHVVGGKVMAADVVKVKSAKTVQGGAVTVNAMGGKVMIDGANVVTTDIAASNGVIHVIDSVLMPK
;
A
#
# COMPACT_ATOMS: atom_id res chain seq x y z
N MET A 1 -20.83 51.65 -43.58
CA MET A 1 -20.79 51.19 -43.44
C MET A 1 -20.46 50.26 -42.91
N ASN A 2 -20.40 50.03 -42.60
CA ASN A 2 -20.11 49.41 -42.25
C ASN A 2 -19.80 48.73 -41.38
N ALA A 3 -19.80 48.49 -41.09
CA ALA A 3 -19.57 48.09 -40.31
C ALA A 3 -19.54 46.94 -39.84
N PHE A 4 -19.51 46.71 -39.89
CA PHE A 4 -19.54 45.79 -39.52
C PHE A 4 -18.80 44.97 -38.97
N ALA A 5 -18.52 44.77 -38.92
CA ALA A 5 -17.85 44.19 -38.53
C ALA A 5 -17.75 43.59 -37.51
N LYS A 6 -17.76 43.54 -37.21
CA LYS A 6 -17.65 43.23 -36.43
C LYS A 6 -17.58 42.20 -35.77
N LYS A 7 -17.70 41.88 -35.70
CA LYS A 7 -17.74 41.13 -35.20
C LYS A 7 -17.20 40.24 -34.72
N LEU A 8 -17.04 39.91 -34.67
CA LEU A 8 -16.61 39.18 -34.34
C LEU A 8 -16.12 38.62 -33.56
N MET A 9 -16.06 38.26 -33.23
CA MET A 9 -15.63 37.92 -32.69
C MET A 9 -15.36 37.17 -32.00
N THR A 10 -15.36 36.82 -31.94
CA THR A 10 -15.31 36.53 -31.44
C THR A 10 -15.03 35.69 -30.68
N GLY A 11 -14.96 35.46 -30.28
CA GLY A 11 -14.72 34.86 -29.44
C GLY A 11 -14.46 33.75 -29.04
N ALA A 12 -14.62 33.43 -28.97
CA ALA A 12 -14.63 32.45 -28.72
C ALA A 12 -13.88 31.67 -28.11
N ALA A 13 -13.34 31.49 -28.19
CA ALA A 13 -12.62 30.77 -27.74
C ALA A 13 -12.46 30.29 -26.66
N MET A 14 -12.39 30.29 -26.18
CA MET A 14 -12.08 29.97 -25.18
C MET A 14 -12.14 28.93 -24.58
N ALA A 15 -12.55 28.59 -24.47
CA ALA A 15 -12.89 27.70 -23.78
C ALA A 15 -12.15 26.61 -23.51
N ALA A 16 -11.97 26.02 -24.10
CA ALA A 16 -11.46 24.92 -23.87
C ALA A 16 -10.62 24.58 -22.96
N LEU A 17 -9.91 25.12 -22.78
CA LEU A 17 -8.99 24.73 -22.03
C LEU A 17 -9.10 24.10 -20.96
N VAL A 18 -9.78 24.35 -20.36
CA VAL A 18 -9.87 23.90 -19.18
C VAL A 18 -9.80 22.58 -18.98
N VAL A 19 -10.32 21.90 -19.69
CA VAL A 19 -10.43 20.66 -19.43
C VAL A 19 -9.32 19.91 -19.16
N SER A 20 -8.36 20.17 -19.71
CA SER A 20 -7.29 19.34 -19.57
C SER A 20 -6.84 19.10 -18.29
N MET A 21 -7.04 19.97 -17.47
CA MET A 21 -6.49 19.83 -16.31
C MET A 21 -6.99 18.80 -15.55
N GLY A 22 -8.15 18.56 -15.51
CA GLY A 22 -8.66 17.58 -14.62
C GLY A 22 -8.13 16.23 -14.87
N SER A 23 -7.81 15.97 -16.06
CA SER A 23 -7.39 14.62 -16.30
C SER A 23 -6.06 14.27 -15.75
N MET A 24 -5.26 15.24 -15.53
CA MET A 24 -4.00 14.91 -15.06
C MET A 24 -3.97 14.40 -13.72
N VAL A 25 -4.80 14.83 -12.92
CA VAL A 25 -4.78 14.43 -11.54
C VAL A 25 -4.95 12.96 -11.39
N ARG A 26 -5.65 12.34 -12.28
CA ARG A 26 -5.86 10.98 -12.08
C ARG A 26 -4.74 10.13 -12.38
N ALA A 27 -3.87 10.54 -13.17
CA ALA A 27 -2.77 9.72 -13.59
C ALA A 27 -1.85 9.31 -12.48
N GLN A 28 -1.99 9.92 -11.32
CA GLN A 28 -1.00 9.72 -10.32
C GLN A 28 -1.30 8.68 -9.31
N GLY A 29 -2.41 8.07 -9.30
CA GLY A 29 -2.79 7.32 -8.14
C GLY A 29 -2.68 5.83 -8.29
N LYS A 30 -1.53 5.27 -8.07
CA LYS A 30 -1.44 3.84 -7.83
C LYS A 30 -1.66 3.60 -6.36
N ASP A 31 -2.62 2.74 -6.04
CA ASP A 31 -2.88 2.38 -4.65
C ASP A 31 -1.81 1.40 -4.12
N ILE A 32 -1.94 1.02 -2.87
CA ILE A 32 -0.99 0.13 -2.21
C ILE A 32 -0.85 -1.18 -2.99
N VAL A 33 -1.96 -1.74 -3.44
CA VAL A 33 -1.95 -3.02 -4.13
C VAL A 33 -1.26 -2.90 -5.49
N ASP A 34 -1.61 -1.89 -6.27
CA ASP A 34 -1.02 -1.66 -7.58
C ASP A 34 0.48 -1.36 -7.47
N THR A 35 0.85 -0.60 -6.46
CA THR A 35 2.26 -0.28 -6.20
C THR A 35 3.04 -1.54 -5.84
N ALA A 36 2.49 -2.39 -4.99
CA ALA A 36 3.13 -3.64 -4.59
C ALA A 36 3.28 -4.60 -5.77
N VAL A 37 2.22 -4.74 -6.57
CA VAL A 37 2.27 -5.61 -7.74
C VAL A 37 3.30 -5.10 -8.75
N GLY A 38 3.34 -3.80 -8.95
CA GLY A 38 4.29 -3.18 -9.87
C GLY A 38 5.74 -3.33 -9.46
N ALA A 39 6.01 -3.49 -8.17
CA ALA A 39 7.37 -3.68 -7.68
C ALA A 39 7.97 -5.04 -8.05
N GLY A 40 7.14 -6.02 -8.36
CA GLY A 40 7.62 -7.33 -8.84
C GLY A 40 8.17 -8.27 -7.77
N GLN A 41 8.24 -7.82 -6.53
CA GLN A 41 8.81 -8.60 -5.43
C GLN A 41 7.75 -9.18 -4.50
N PHE A 42 6.49 -8.93 -4.78
CA PHE A 42 5.39 -9.24 -3.89
C PHE A 42 4.35 -10.13 -4.54
N LYS A 43 4.78 -11.06 -5.37
CA LYS A 43 3.86 -11.97 -6.06
C LYS A 43 3.08 -12.83 -5.07
N THR A 44 3.77 -13.37 -4.08
CA THR A 44 3.15 -14.19 -3.05
C THR A 44 2.19 -13.36 -2.21
N LEU A 45 2.59 -12.15 -1.85
CA LEU A 45 1.74 -11.24 -1.10
C LEU A 45 0.46 -10.88 -1.89
N ALA A 46 0.60 -10.60 -3.18
CA ALA A 46 -0.54 -10.28 -4.02
C ALA A 46 -1.51 -11.47 -4.10
N ALA A 47 -0.99 -12.68 -4.27
CA ALA A 47 -1.81 -13.88 -4.29
C ALA A 47 -2.51 -14.08 -2.94
N ALA A 48 -1.82 -13.82 -1.85
CA ALA A 48 -2.38 -13.94 -0.51
C ALA A 48 -3.49 -12.92 -0.28
N LEU A 49 -3.31 -11.70 -0.73
CA LEU A 49 -4.34 -10.65 -0.62
C LEU A 49 -5.60 -11.02 -1.41
N GLN A 50 -5.42 -11.58 -2.60
CA GLN A 50 -6.54 -12.04 -3.41
C GLN A 50 -7.26 -13.20 -2.74
N ALA A 51 -6.52 -14.17 -2.24
CA ALA A 51 -7.09 -15.32 -1.57
C ALA A 51 -7.86 -14.95 -0.29
N ALA A 52 -7.36 -13.94 0.42
CA ALA A 52 -8.02 -13.45 1.62
C ALA A 52 -9.17 -12.47 1.34
N GLY A 53 -9.29 -12.00 0.12
CA GLY A 53 -10.31 -11.01 -0.24
C GLY A 53 -10.03 -9.62 0.32
N LEU A 54 -8.77 -9.32 0.59
CA LEU A 54 -8.38 -8.03 1.17
C LEU A 54 -7.96 -6.98 0.14
N VAL A 55 -7.91 -7.33 -1.13
CA VAL A 55 -7.52 -6.40 -2.19
C VAL A 55 -8.42 -5.17 -2.17
N GLU A 56 -9.73 -5.36 -2.12
CA GLU A 56 -10.68 -4.25 -2.09
C GLU A 56 -10.53 -3.41 -0.82
N THR A 57 -10.27 -4.05 0.31
CA THR A 57 -10.04 -3.35 1.56
C THR A 57 -8.83 -2.43 1.48
N LEU A 58 -7.76 -2.90 0.89
CA LEU A 58 -6.53 -2.12 0.75
C LEU A 58 -6.61 -1.07 -0.37
N LYS A 59 -7.56 -1.21 -1.27
CA LYS A 59 -7.84 -0.20 -2.28
C LYS A 59 -8.76 0.92 -1.76
N GLY A 60 -9.26 0.76 -0.55
CA GLY A 60 -10.14 1.74 0.05
C GLY A 60 -9.46 3.06 0.38
N LYS A 61 -10.25 3.98 0.90
CA LYS A 61 -9.83 5.36 1.09
C LYS A 61 -8.91 5.62 2.25
N GLY A 62 -8.85 4.75 3.21
CA GLY A 62 -8.08 5.04 4.41
C GLY A 62 -6.62 5.24 4.08
N PRO A 63 -5.86 6.05 4.79
CA PRO A 63 -4.44 5.85 4.70
C PRO A 63 -4.10 4.57 5.44
N PHE A 64 -3.31 3.74 4.79
CA PHE A 64 -2.84 2.50 5.38
C PHE A 64 -1.32 2.44 5.32
N THR A 65 -0.71 1.84 6.32
CA THR A 65 0.70 1.50 6.28
C THR A 65 0.79 -0.02 6.18
N VAL A 66 1.43 -0.51 5.14
CA VAL A 66 1.55 -1.94 4.91
C VAL A 66 2.99 -2.36 5.05
N PHE A 67 3.24 -3.33 5.92
CA PHE A 67 4.54 -3.96 6.00
C PHE A 67 4.53 -5.13 5.04
N ALA A 68 5.10 -4.94 3.85
CA ALA A 68 5.01 -5.91 2.77
C ALA A 68 6.20 -6.86 2.80
N PRO A 69 5.98 -8.14 3.13
CA PRO A 69 7.05 -9.13 3.05
C PRO A 69 7.31 -9.47 1.59
N THR A 70 8.58 -9.60 1.24
CA THR A 70 8.99 -10.00 -0.11
C THR A 70 8.73 -11.49 -0.33
N ASP A 71 8.84 -11.93 -1.57
CA ASP A 71 8.77 -13.37 -1.89
C ASP A 71 9.86 -14.14 -1.12
N ALA A 72 11.03 -13.55 -0.97
CA ALA A 72 12.10 -14.15 -0.16
C ALA A 72 11.71 -14.27 1.32
N ALA A 73 10.93 -13.31 1.83
CA ALA A 73 10.41 -13.37 3.19
C ALA A 73 9.46 -14.56 3.37
N PHE A 74 8.60 -14.79 2.42
CA PHE A 74 7.73 -15.96 2.45
C PHE A 74 8.52 -17.27 2.32
N ALA A 75 9.63 -17.25 1.59
CA ALA A 75 10.49 -18.42 1.46
C ALA A 75 11.16 -18.83 2.78
N LYS A 76 11.24 -17.93 3.74
CA LYS A 76 11.78 -18.24 5.07
C LYS A 76 10.80 -19.04 5.92
N LEU A 77 9.55 -19.08 5.55
CA LEU A 77 8.56 -19.88 6.27
C LEU A 77 8.78 -21.37 6.00
N PRO A 78 8.38 -22.23 6.90
CA PRO A 78 8.49 -23.67 6.68
C PRO A 78 7.81 -24.10 5.37
N ALA A 79 8.36 -25.11 4.74
CA ALA A 79 7.85 -25.60 3.47
C ALA A 79 6.35 -25.94 3.59
N GLY A 80 5.58 -25.50 2.62
CA GLY A 80 4.14 -25.75 2.59
C GLY A 80 3.30 -24.79 3.43
N THR A 81 3.91 -23.93 4.24
CA THR A 81 3.15 -22.98 5.06
C THR A 81 2.34 -22.01 4.19
N VAL A 82 2.99 -21.44 3.18
CA VAL A 82 2.33 -20.49 2.30
C VAL A 82 1.18 -21.17 1.54
N GLU A 83 1.43 -22.33 1.00
CA GLU A 83 0.41 -23.10 0.28
C GLU A 83 -0.77 -23.45 1.19
N THR A 84 -0.47 -23.82 2.41
CA THR A 84 -1.49 -24.12 3.41
C THR A 84 -2.34 -22.88 3.72
N LEU A 85 -1.68 -21.74 3.89
CA LEU A 85 -2.38 -20.49 4.18
C LEU A 85 -3.25 -20.02 3.01
N LEU A 86 -2.85 -20.33 1.78
CA LEU A 86 -3.62 -19.95 0.60
C LEU A 86 -4.86 -20.81 0.38
N LYS A 87 -5.01 -21.90 1.14
CA LYS A 87 -6.19 -22.74 1.01
C LYS A 87 -7.44 -22.05 1.56
N PRO A 88 -8.58 -22.24 0.94
CA PRO A 88 -9.83 -21.63 1.41
C PRO A 88 -10.16 -21.95 2.87
N GLU A 89 -9.77 -23.13 3.35
CA GLU A 89 -9.96 -23.55 4.71
C GLU A 89 -9.26 -22.67 5.72
N ASN A 90 -8.14 -22.11 5.31
CA ASN A 90 -7.30 -21.29 6.16
C ASN A 90 -7.43 -19.78 5.89
N LYS A 91 -8.47 -19.39 5.15
CA LYS A 91 -8.70 -18.00 4.79
C LYS A 91 -8.71 -17.08 6.02
N ALA A 92 -9.32 -17.54 7.11
CA ALA A 92 -9.38 -16.74 8.35
C ALA A 92 -7.99 -16.50 8.92
N LYS A 93 -7.12 -17.51 8.90
CA LYS A 93 -5.75 -17.36 9.37
C LYS A 93 -4.95 -16.44 8.47
N LEU A 94 -5.12 -16.62 7.17
CA LEU A 94 -4.46 -15.77 6.18
C LEU A 94 -4.89 -14.30 6.35
N THR A 95 -6.18 -14.07 6.51
CA THR A 95 -6.71 -12.73 6.75
C THR A 95 -6.12 -12.12 8.03
N ALA A 96 -6.03 -12.90 9.10
CA ALA A 96 -5.45 -12.43 10.34
C ALA A 96 -3.97 -12.04 10.17
N ILE A 97 -3.21 -12.86 9.46
CA ILE A 97 -1.80 -12.57 9.18
C ILE A 97 -1.68 -11.30 8.32
N LEU A 98 -2.46 -11.20 7.27
CA LEU A 98 -2.38 -10.05 6.37
C LEU A 98 -2.81 -8.76 7.04
N THR A 99 -3.86 -8.79 7.84
CA THR A 99 -4.30 -7.60 8.57
C THR A 99 -3.31 -7.24 9.68
N TYR A 100 -2.55 -8.20 10.18
CA TYR A 100 -1.47 -7.94 11.13
C TYR A 100 -0.30 -7.20 10.47
N HIS A 101 -0.16 -7.28 9.16
CA HIS A 101 0.82 -6.51 8.41
C HIS A 101 0.34 -5.10 8.03
N VAL A 102 -0.92 -4.79 8.31
CA VAL A 102 -1.50 -3.49 7.95
C VAL A 102 -1.75 -2.67 9.20
N VAL A 103 -1.23 -1.48 9.22
CA VAL A 103 -1.46 -0.52 10.30
C VAL A 103 -2.39 0.56 9.79
N GLY A 104 -3.42 0.89 10.58
CA GLY A 104 -4.31 2.00 10.24
C GLY A 104 -3.58 3.33 10.37
N GLY A 105 -3.66 4.14 9.34
CA GLY A 105 -2.99 5.44 9.30
C GLY A 105 -1.71 5.41 8.47
N LYS A 106 -1.25 6.57 8.09
CA LYS A 106 -0.04 6.72 7.30
C LYS A 106 1.14 6.92 8.25
N VAL A 107 1.96 5.90 8.41
CA VAL A 107 3.12 5.96 9.29
C VAL A 107 4.38 5.89 8.43
N MET A 108 5.08 6.99 8.33
CA MET A 108 6.34 7.07 7.59
C MET A 108 7.48 6.50 8.44
N ALA A 109 8.61 6.22 7.81
CA ALA A 109 9.77 5.69 8.53
C ALA A 109 10.19 6.60 9.70
N ALA A 110 10.12 7.91 9.49
CA ALA A 110 10.46 8.86 10.54
C ALA A 110 9.51 8.77 11.74
N ASP A 111 8.27 8.40 11.50
CA ASP A 111 7.28 8.22 12.57
C ASP A 111 7.41 6.85 13.22
N VAL A 112 7.70 5.84 12.42
CA VAL A 112 7.88 4.47 12.92
C VAL A 112 9.00 4.41 13.94
N VAL A 113 10.10 5.09 13.70
CA VAL A 113 11.24 5.06 14.62
C VAL A 113 10.94 5.76 15.95
N LYS A 114 9.92 6.57 16.01
CA LYS A 114 9.55 7.28 17.25
C LYS A 114 8.59 6.50 18.12
N VAL A 115 7.93 5.49 17.57
CA VAL A 115 6.96 4.70 18.32
C VAL A 115 7.56 3.35 18.65
N LYS A 116 7.14 2.79 19.78
CA LYS A 116 7.61 1.48 20.22
C LYS A 116 6.69 0.36 19.78
N SER A 117 5.48 0.71 19.40
CA SER A 117 4.52 -0.25 18.90
C SER A 117 3.52 0.45 17.99
N ALA A 118 2.96 -0.29 17.06
CA ALA A 118 1.94 0.22 16.17
C ALA A 118 0.75 -0.73 16.18
N LYS A 119 -0.45 -0.17 16.25
CA LYS A 119 -1.66 -0.97 16.28
C LYS A 119 -2.05 -1.38 14.87
N THR A 120 -2.24 -2.66 14.67
CA THR A 120 -2.60 -3.20 13.37
C THR A 120 -4.12 -3.22 13.17
N VAL A 121 -4.52 -3.37 11.92
CA VAL A 121 -5.93 -3.50 11.55
C VAL A 121 -6.54 -4.77 12.15
N GLN A 122 -5.72 -5.78 12.38
CA GLN A 122 -6.16 -7.02 13.01
C GLN A 122 -6.59 -6.82 14.48
N GLY A 123 -6.11 -5.76 15.11
CA GLY A 123 -6.40 -5.47 16.52
C GLY A 123 -5.22 -5.69 17.45
N GLY A 124 -4.24 -6.45 17.02
CA GLY A 124 -3.00 -6.61 17.77
C GLY A 124 -2.05 -5.45 17.52
N ALA A 125 -0.94 -5.45 18.21
CA ALA A 125 0.10 -4.46 17.99
C ALA A 125 1.40 -5.13 17.60
N VAL A 126 2.10 -4.51 16.67
CA VAL A 126 3.46 -4.94 16.31
C VAL A 126 4.45 -4.13 17.11
N THR A 127 5.52 -4.77 17.52
CA THR A 127 6.59 -4.08 18.25
C THR A 127 7.54 -3.44 17.24
N VAL A 128 7.82 -2.18 17.44
CA VAL A 128 8.75 -1.44 16.59
C VAL A 128 10.06 -1.26 17.36
N ASN A 129 11.15 -1.62 16.75
CA ASN A 129 12.46 -1.46 17.33
C ASN A 129 13.37 -0.76 16.33
N ALA A 130 13.79 0.43 16.66
CA ALA A 130 14.70 1.19 15.82
C ALA A 130 16.05 1.30 16.52
N MET A 131 17.03 0.60 16.00
CA MET A 131 18.36 0.61 16.54
C MET A 131 19.41 0.76 15.45
N GLY A 132 20.33 1.65 15.67
CA GLY A 132 21.46 1.81 14.78
C GLY A 132 21.11 2.15 13.31
N GLY A 133 20.03 2.88 13.12
CA GLY A 133 19.57 3.21 11.76
C GLY A 133 18.76 2.13 11.08
N LYS A 134 18.52 1.01 11.76
CA LYS A 134 17.69 -0.07 11.24
C LYS A 134 16.37 -0.10 11.97
N VAL A 135 15.31 -0.36 11.23
CA VAL A 135 13.99 -0.51 11.82
C VAL A 135 13.60 -1.98 11.75
N MET A 136 13.15 -2.51 12.85
CA MET A 136 12.64 -3.87 12.92
C MET A 136 11.19 -3.82 13.38
N ILE A 137 10.35 -4.60 12.74
CA ILE A 137 8.95 -4.73 13.10
C ILE A 137 8.74 -6.16 13.55
N ASP A 138 8.48 -6.32 14.85
CA ASP A 138 8.21 -7.64 15.47
C ASP A 138 9.25 -8.71 15.08
N GLY A 139 10.49 -8.29 14.94
CA GLY A 139 11.60 -9.19 14.58
C GLY A 139 11.93 -9.23 13.10
N ALA A 140 11.14 -8.61 12.25
CA ALA A 140 11.41 -8.51 10.83
C ALA A 140 12.16 -7.22 10.53
N ASN A 141 13.19 -7.28 9.73
CA ASN A 141 13.91 -6.06 9.34
C ASN A 141 13.18 -5.33 8.23
N VAL A 142 13.11 -4.04 8.34
CA VAL A 142 12.59 -3.20 7.25
C VAL A 142 13.73 -2.95 6.28
N VAL A 143 13.56 -3.43 5.05
CA VAL A 143 14.58 -3.35 4.01
C VAL A 143 14.46 -2.06 3.22
N THR A 144 13.24 -1.67 2.90
CA THR A 144 12.95 -0.44 2.17
C THR A 144 11.78 0.26 2.85
N THR A 145 11.86 1.57 2.96
CA THR A 145 10.85 2.37 3.63
C THR A 145 10.23 3.37 2.67
N ASP A 146 9.08 3.90 3.07
CA ASP A 146 8.46 5.07 2.43
C ASP A 146 8.17 4.91 0.94
N ILE A 147 7.72 3.72 0.55
CA ILE A 147 7.19 3.53 -0.79
C ILE A 147 5.78 4.13 -0.78
N ALA A 148 5.63 5.29 -1.39
CA ALA A 148 4.38 6.02 -1.37
C ALA A 148 3.34 5.39 -2.31
N ALA A 149 2.13 5.29 -1.84
CA ALA A 149 0.97 4.90 -2.63
C ALA A 149 -0.13 5.95 -2.47
N SER A 150 -1.13 5.95 -3.33
CA SER A 150 -2.18 6.96 -3.28
C SER A 150 -2.99 6.93 -1.99
N ASN A 151 -3.12 5.75 -1.39
CA ASN A 151 -3.91 5.55 -0.18
C ASN A 151 -3.08 5.04 1.01
N GLY A 152 -1.77 5.22 0.98
CA GLY A 152 -0.94 4.82 2.10
C GLY A 152 0.54 4.72 1.76
N VAL A 153 1.24 3.94 2.57
CA VAL A 153 2.68 3.77 2.47
C VAL A 153 3.02 2.29 2.63
N ILE A 154 4.03 1.85 1.92
CA ILE A 154 4.52 0.48 2.01
C ILE A 154 5.93 0.49 2.57
N HIS A 155 6.16 -0.32 3.58
CA HIS A 155 7.51 -0.60 4.09
C HIS A 155 7.81 -2.06 3.79
N VAL A 156 8.90 -2.31 3.13
CA VAL A 156 9.30 -3.67 2.73
C VAL A 156 10.02 -4.35 3.88
N ILE A 157 9.58 -5.53 4.26
CA ILE A 157 10.20 -6.31 5.32
C ILE A 157 10.73 -7.63 4.78
N ASP A 158 11.72 -8.17 5.46
CA ASP A 158 12.42 -9.39 5.03
C ASP A 158 11.89 -10.66 5.70
N SER A 159 10.85 -10.54 6.49
CA SER A 159 10.25 -11.68 7.18
C SER A 159 8.74 -11.46 7.35
N VAL A 160 8.00 -12.53 7.35
CA VAL A 160 6.54 -12.46 7.53
C VAL A 160 6.23 -12.28 9.01
N LEU A 161 5.36 -11.33 9.33
CA LEU A 161 4.91 -11.12 10.70
C LEU A 161 3.81 -12.14 11.02
N MET A 162 3.95 -12.78 12.16
CA MET A 162 2.96 -13.75 12.60
C MET A 162 2.28 -13.23 13.86
N PRO A 163 0.96 -13.13 13.85
CA PRO A 163 0.25 -12.71 15.07
C PRO A 163 0.40 -13.78 16.15
N LYS A 164 0.50 -13.34 17.39
CA LYS A 164 0.64 -14.23 18.54
C LYS A 164 -0.70 -14.71 19.04
#